data_ded8af9c4fd6f14d37e34325ebba2cb5
#
_entry.id   ded8af9c4fd6f14d37e34325ebba2cb5
#
_cell.length_a   1.000
_cell.length_b   1.000
_cell.length_c   1.000
_cell.angle_alpha   90.00
_cell.angle_beta   90.00
_cell.angle_gamma   90.00
#
_symmetry.space_group_name_H-M   'P 1'
#
loop_
_entity.id
_entity.type
_entity.pdbx_description
1 polymer ?
#
loop_
_entity_poly.entity_id
_entity_poly.type
_entity_poly.pdbx_seq_one_letter_code
_entity_poly.pdbx_strand_id
1 'polypeptide(L)'
;KQIKSWQADPYEWAAKYVYGIEKDYRLVKVAKVGCYFYGDGVAQIIHGDGLDSFETSKTYKGLLKDNTNLDDSTKAKFSLVLSNPPYSVNDCKDDLEYIGAQKDFTLYPFLSEKSKDIECLFVERTKHLLKDDGIAALVLPDTILNKTGIHTKTREIILQYFDIIAIAKLGANTFMATNTSTVTLFLKRRNNQEIEKIKNYIDKFFAEFIDNTINQIEKPISNYVNYVWESVSFEDYVALLKKEPAKSVTEHEIYKEYHKKIKAKKEDEFWDRIIETEKDKLLHFIIAFNQKNIVLVNSGEKDAEKRFIGYYFSDRRGSEGMHSIQGGKTIDKCTRLYNKEDNYDFTKASSYIYNSFVGKQEVEIEDSLKSNVSYVR
;
A
#
# COMPACT_ATOMS: atom_id res chain seq x y z
N LYS A 1 -15.90 9.57 -24.09
CA LYS A 1 -15.73 10.92 -24.68
C LYS A 1 -14.32 11.47 -24.45
N GLN A 2 -13.74 11.35 -23.26
CA GLN A 2 -12.37 11.82 -22.96
C GLN A 2 -11.30 11.14 -23.85
N ILE A 3 -11.35 9.83 -24.05
CA ILE A 3 -10.37 9.11 -24.88
C ILE A 3 -10.35 9.62 -26.33
N LYS A 4 -11.48 10.02 -26.88
CA LYS A 4 -11.53 10.58 -28.25
C LYS A 4 -10.92 11.98 -28.33
N SER A 5 -11.02 12.80 -27.27
CA SER A 5 -10.35 14.11 -27.23
C SER A 5 -8.83 13.97 -27.10
N TRP A 6 -8.37 12.96 -26.38
CA TRP A 6 -6.94 12.66 -26.24
C TRP A 6 -6.28 12.15 -27.53
N GLN A 7 -7.08 11.56 -28.44
CA GLN A 7 -6.59 11.16 -29.75
C GLN A 7 -6.39 12.34 -30.72
N ALA A 8 -7.07 13.46 -30.48
CA ALA A 8 -6.93 14.67 -31.30
C ALA A 8 -5.63 15.46 -30.93
N ASP A 9 -5.24 15.47 -29.64
CA ASP A 9 -3.96 15.98 -29.16
C ASP A 9 -3.40 14.96 -28.15
N PRO A 10 -2.50 14.07 -28.58
CA PRO A 10 -2.04 12.97 -27.77
C PRO A 10 -1.25 13.40 -26.51
N TYR A 11 -0.80 14.65 -26.43
CA TYR A 11 0.04 15.12 -25.33
C TYR A 11 -0.63 16.17 -24.41
N GLU A 12 -1.74 16.79 -24.82
CA GLU A 12 -2.46 17.77 -24.00
C GLU A 12 -2.89 17.18 -22.65
N TRP A 13 -3.36 15.93 -22.64
CA TRP A 13 -3.76 15.26 -21.43
C TRP A 13 -2.56 15.04 -20.45
N ALA A 14 -1.38 14.69 -20.97
CA ALA A 14 -0.19 14.50 -20.14
C ALA A 14 0.22 15.81 -19.49
N ALA A 15 0.31 16.90 -20.25
CA ALA A 15 0.62 18.22 -19.73
C ALA A 15 -0.38 18.70 -18.66
N LYS A 16 -1.63 18.24 -18.70
CA LYS A 16 -2.69 18.68 -17.79
C LYS A 16 -2.86 17.78 -16.56
N TYR A 17 -2.64 16.48 -16.71
CA TYR A 17 -3.04 15.49 -15.69
C TYR A 17 -1.89 14.64 -15.15
N VAL A 18 -0.70 14.66 -15.77
CA VAL A 18 0.43 13.86 -15.33
C VAL A 18 1.47 14.74 -14.65
N TYR A 19 1.80 14.39 -13.42
CA TYR A 19 2.79 15.09 -12.59
C TYR A 19 3.88 14.13 -12.18
N GLY A 20 5.15 14.54 -12.30
CA GLY A 20 6.30 13.87 -11.74
C GLY A 20 6.97 14.76 -10.69
N ILE A 21 7.46 14.16 -9.62
CA ILE A 21 8.21 14.85 -8.57
C ILE A 21 9.54 14.14 -8.42
N GLU A 22 10.63 14.88 -8.50
CA GLU A 22 11.99 14.35 -8.39
C GLU A 22 12.87 15.33 -7.62
N LYS A 23 13.60 14.81 -6.62
CA LYS A 23 14.47 15.61 -5.74
C LYS A 23 15.80 15.99 -6.42
N ASP A 24 16.35 15.10 -7.27
CA ASP A 24 17.60 15.40 -7.99
C ASP A 24 17.31 16.22 -9.25
N TYR A 25 17.82 17.44 -9.25
CA TYR A 25 17.66 18.38 -10.37
C TYR A 25 18.21 17.86 -11.71
N ARG A 26 19.23 17.03 -11.68
CA ARG A 26 19.79 16.40 -12.89
C ARG A 26 18.81 15.41 -13.47
N LEU A 27 18.19 14.58 -12.60
CA LEU A 27 17.18 13.61 -13.01
C LEU A 27 15.91 14.30 -13.51
N VAL A 28 15.50 15.44 -12.92
CA VAL A 28 14.42 16.27 -13.46
C VAL A 28 14.70 16.69 -14.91
N LYS A 29 15.93 17.13 -15.21
CA LYS A 29 16.30 17.50 -16.57
C LYS A 29 16.27 16.30 -17.52
N VAL A 30 16.85 15.18 -17.10
CA VAL A 30 16.84 13.93 -17.90
C VAL A 30 15.41 13.47 -18.18
N ALA A 31 14.55 13.47 -17.17
CA ALA A 31 13.15 13.08 -17.31
C ALA A 31 12.43 14.02 -18.30
N LYS A 32 12.61 15.33 -18.20
CA LYS A 32 12.01 16.30 -19.15
C LYS A 32 12.49 16.07 -20.58
N VAL A 33 13.80 15.86 -20.77
CA VAL A 33 14.35 15.55 -22.09
C VAL A 33 13.79 14.24 -22.62
N GLY A 34 13.67 13.21 -21.77
CA GLY A 34 13.04 11.95 -22.13
C GLY A 34 11.59 12.16 -22.60
N CYS A 35 10.78 12.88 -21.83
CA CYS A 35 9.40 13.21 -22.22
C CYS A 35 9.35 13.95 -23.57
N TYR A 36 10.24 14.92 -23.76
CA TYR A 36 10.32 15.66 -25.03
C TYR A 36 10.60 14.75 -26.23
N PHE A 37 11.52 13.78 -26.11
CA PHE A 37 11.79 12.82 -27.18
C PHE A 37 10.59 11.91 -27.50
N TYR A 38 9.69 11.70 -26.54
CA TYR A 38 8.46 10.96 -26.76
C TYR A 38 7.27 11.86 -27.14
N GLY A 39 7.52 13.16 -27.40
CA GLY A 39 6.54 14.12 -27.90
C GLY A 39 5.86 14.96 -26.82
N ASP A 40 6.04 14.68 -25.52
CA ASP A 40 5.52 15.49 -24.42
C ASP A 40 6.52 16.59 -24.04
N GLY A 41 6.51 17.68 -24.82
CA GLY A 41 7.38 18.85 -24.56
C GLY A 41 6.96 19.71 -23.36
N VAL A 42 5.79 19.45 -22.75
CA VAL A 42 5.21 20.26 -21.65
C VAL A 42 5.10 19.44 -20.36
N ALA A 43 5.84 18.34 -20.24
CA ALA A 43 5.80 17.45 -19.08
C ALA A 43 5.95 18.20 -17.75
N GLN A 44 5.01 17.98 -16.83
CA GLN A 44 5.02 18.59 -15.50
C GLN A 44 5.91 17.79 -14.54
N ILE A 45 7.22 17.83 -14.77
CA ILE A 45 8.21 17.28 -13.84
C ILE A 45 8.65 18.37 -12.88
N ILE A 46 8.30 18.23 -11.62
CA ILE A 46 8.53 19.19 -10.55
C ILE A 46 9.86 18.84 -9.87
N HIS A 47 10.76 19.82 -9.75
CA HIS A 47 11.92 19.69 -8.89
C HIS A 47 11.49 19.97 -7.46
N GLY A 48 11.50 18.96 -6.59
CA GLY A 48 11.09 19.11 -5.21
C GLY A 48 11.13 17.77 -4.46
N ASP A 49 11.01 17.85 -3.14
CA ASP A 49 10.94 16.65 -2.30
C ASP A 49 9.52 16.07 -2.31
N GLY A 50 9.39 14.78 -2.59
CA GLY A 50 8.09 14.08 -2.59
C GLY A 50 7.41 14.05 -1.21
N LEU A 51 8.16 14.32 -0.15
CA LEU A 51 7.66 14.40 1.23
C LEU A 51 7.53 15.83 1.75
N ASP A 52 7.71 16.86 0.89
CA ASP A 52 7.59 18.25 1.27
C ASP A 52 6.21 18.55 1.90
N SER A 53 6.16 19.52 2.81
CA SER A 53 4.91 19.85 3.51
C SER A 53 3.90 20.51 2.58
N PHE A 54 2.65 20.04 2.61
CA PHE A 54 1.54 20.70 1.90
C PHE A 54 1.19 22.07 2.46
N GLU A 55 1.48 22.32 3.74
CA GLU A 55 1.17 23.58 4.38
C GLU A 55 2.17 24.68 4.02
N THR A 56 3.45 24.35 4.04
CA THR A 56 4.55 25.32 3.91
C THR A 56 5.17 25.37 2.53
N SER A 57 5.09 24.29 1.76
CA SER A 57 5.69 24.21 0.43
C SER A 57 5.00 25.14 -0.56
N LYS A 58 5.75 26.07 -1.11
CA LYS A 58 5.28 26.94 -2.20
C LYS A 58 5.01 26.16 -3.49
N THR A 59 5.65 25.02 -3.66
CA THR A 59 5.52 24.16 -4.84
C THR A 59 4.25 23.34 -4.81
N TYR A 60 3.86 22.80 -3.64
CA TYR A 60 2.80 21.81 -3.54
C TYR A 60 1.45 22.36 -3.09
N LYS A 61 1.45 23.50 -2.40
CA LYS A 61 0.21 24.10 -1.89
C LYS A 61 -0.74 24.44 -3.05
N GLY A 62 -1.92 23.87 -3.02
CA GLY A 62 -2.93 24.05 -4.07
C GLY A 62 -2.64 23.33 -5.39
N LEU A 63 -1.40 22.86 -5.64
CA LEU A 63 -1.05 22.13 -6.85
C LEU A 63 -1.39 20.64 -6.71
N LEU A 64 -0.93 20.00 -5.65
CA LEU A 64 -1.13 18.56 -5.44
C LEU A 64 -2.37 18.24 -4.62
N LYS A 65 -2.82 19.17 -3.80
CA LYS A 65 -4.04 19.05 -2.99
C LYS A 65 -4.70 20.42 -2.83
N ASP A 66 -6.04 20.45 -2.76
CA ASP A 66 -6.78 21.73 -2.71
C ASP A 66 -6.76 22.39 -1.32
N ASN A 67 -6.47 21.61 -0.26
CA ASN A 67 -6.35 22.14 1.10
C ASN A 67 -5.27 21.39 1.90
N THR A 68 -5.01 21.88 3.12
CA THR A 68 -4.02 21.30 4.03
C THR A 68 -4.57 20.16 4.90
N ASN A 69 -5.86 19.87 4.84
CA ASN A 69 -6.42 18.70 5.54
C ASN A 69 -6.02 17.42 4.79
N LEU A 70 -4.98 16.78 5.26
CA LEU A 70 -4.37 15.61 4.61
C LEU A 70 -5.25 14.36 4.69
N ASP A 71 -6.18 14.30 5.64
CA ASP A 71 -7.10 13.18 5.79
C ASP A 71 -8.36 13.32 4.91
N ASP A 72 -8.61 14.50 4.36
CA ASP A 72 -9.75 14.73 3.48
C ASP A 72 -9.44 14.23 2.05
N SER A 73 -9.84 12.99 1.76
CA SER A 73 -9.67 12.37 0.44
C SER A 73 -10.51 13.05 -0.66
N THR A 74 -11.57 13.78 -0.29
CA THR A 74 -12.40 14.50 -1.27
C THR A 74 -11.66 15.67 -1.91
N LYS A 75 -10.62 16.17 -1.26
CA LYS A 75 -9.75 17.24 -1.75
C LYS A 75 -8.48 16.74 -2.43
N ALA A 76 -8.24 15.45 -2.43
CA ALA A 76 -7.14 14.83 -3.17
C ALA A 76 -7.40 14.93 -4.68
N LYS A 77 -6.34 15.08 -5.47
CA LYS A 77 -6.45 15.34 -6.93
C LYS A 77 -6.21 14.12 -7.80
N PHE A 78 -5.48 13.13 -7.30
CA PHE A 78 -4.97 12.06 -8.13
C PHE A 78 -5.84 10.80 -8.06
N SER A 79 -6.10 10.23 -9.24
CA SER A 79 -6.76 8.92 -9.39
C SER A 79 -5.75 7.78 -9.47
N LEU A 80 -4.48 8.10 -9.76
CA LEU A 80 -3.39 7.13 -9.88
C LEU A 80 -2.10 7.71 -9.28
N VAL A 81 -1.44 6.92 -8.45
CA VAL A 81 -0.09 7.19 -7.96
C VAL A 81 0.81 6.00 -8.28
N LEU A 82 1.91 6.28 -8.98
CA LEU A 82 2.97 5.31 -9.23
C LEU A 82 4.23 5.83 -8.54
N SER A 83 4.84 5.04 -7.66
CA SER A 83 6.01 5.47 -6.93
C SER A 83 7.02 4.35 -6.75
N ASN A 84 8.28 4.70 -6.99
CA ASN A 84 9.44 3.93 -6.58
C ASN A 84 10.29 4.84 -5.69
N PRO A 85 9.95 4.97 -4.40
CA PRO A 85 10.62 5.88 -3.49
C PRO A 85 12.05 5.42 -3.21
N PRO A 86 12.92 6.33 -2.73
CA PRO A 86 14.24 5.95 -2.25
C PRO A 86 14.13 5.01 -1.05
N TYR A 87 15.08 4.07 -0.93
CA TYR A 87 15.15 3.11 0.19
C TYR A 87 16.34 3.44 1.09
N SER A 88 16.17 3.25 2.39
CA SER A 88 17.26 3.31 3.37
C SER A 88 18.08 4.62 3.32
N VAL A 89 17.42 5.76 3.32
CA VAL A 89 18.07 7.07 3.29
C VAL A 89 18.58 7.43 4.69
N ASN A 90 19.85 7.80 4.82
CA ASN A 90 20.42 8.33 6.06
C ASN A 90 19.83 9.70 6.39
N ASP A 91 19.77 10.03 7.69
CA ASP A 91 19.38 11.34 8.22
C ASP A 91 18.01 11.83 7.71
N CYS A 92 17.12 10.89 7.34
CA CYS A 92 15.82 11.20 6.77
C CYS A 92 14.92 11.99 7.75
N LYS A 93 15.13 11.86 9.05
CA LYS A 93 14.37 12.58 10.06
C LYS A 93 14.74 14.07 10.08
N ASP A 94 16.02 14.38 10.02
CA ASP A 94 16.53 15.76 9.97
C ASP A 94 16.10 16.46 8.68
N ASP A 95 16.16 15.76 7.55
CA ASP A 95 15.65 16.25 6.27
C ASP A 95 14.16 16.64 6.36
N LEU A 96 13.33 15.81 6.99
CA LEU A 96 11.90 16.08 7.17
C LEU A 96 11.63 17.27 8.09
N GLU A 97 12.42 17.46 9.13
CA GLU A 97 12.36 18.64 10.00
C GLU A 97 12.74 19.90 9.24
N TYR A 98 13.81 19.84 8.46
CA TYR A 98 14.27 20.97 7.65
C TYR A 98 13.21 21.46 6.65
N ILE A 99 12.50 20.56 6.00
CA ILE A 99 11.42 20.91 5.07
C ILE A 99 10.07 21.15 5.76
N GLY A 100 10.00 21.06 7.09
CA GLY A 100 8.79 21.32 7.88
C GLY A 100 7.69 20.27 7.72
N ALA A 101 8.03 19.08 7.22
CA ALA A 101 7.08 18.02 6.91
C ALA A 101 6.69 17.13 8.10
N GLN A 102 7.32 17.27 9.25
CA GLN A 102 7.09 16.44 10.45
C GLN A 102 5.62 16.42 10.90
N LYS A 103 4.86 17.50 10.62
CA LYS A 103 3.44 17.61 10.98
C LYS A 103 2.50 16.90 9.99
N ASP A 104 2.98 16.62 8.78
CA ASP A 104 2.19 16.00 7.73
C ASP A 104 2.01 14.49 7.94
N PHE A 105 2.90 13.85 8.72
CA PHE A 105 2.98 12.40 8.82
C PHE A 105 2.70 11.87 10.22
N THR A 106 1.71 10.99 10.34
CA THR A 106 1.41 10.26 11.59
C THR A 106 2.49 9.24 11.91
N LEU A 107 3.27 8.82 10.93
CA LEU A 107 4.41 7.91 11.08
C LEU A 107 5.67 8.61 11.60
N TYR A 108 5.76 9.94 11.52
CA TYR A 108 6.96 10.67 11.92
C TYR A 108 7.44 10.37 13.36
N PRO A 109 6.58 10.30 14.39
CA PRO A 109 7.01 10.00 15.77
C PRO A 109 7.63 8.61 15.93
N PHE A 110 7.43 7.70 14.98
CA PHE A 110 7.99 6.34 15.00
C PHE A 110 9.34 6.23 14.29
N LEU A 111 9.82 7.32 13.66
CA LEU A 111 11.17 7.43 13.15
C LEU A 111 12.14 7.65 14.32
N SER A 112 13.15 6.80 14.46
CA SER A 112 14.28 7.06 15.34
C SER A 112 15.28 7.99 14.67
N GLU A 113 16.17 8.62 15.45
CA GLU A 113 17.26 9.48 14.95
C GLU A 113 18.14 8.80 13.89
N LYS A 114 18.28 7.47 13.98
CA LYS A 114 19.07 6.65 13.06
C LYS A 114 18.22 5.86 12.06
N SER A 115 16.93 6.17 11.98
CA SER A 115 16.05 5.49 11.05
C SER A 115 16.40 5.84 9.61
N LYS A 116 16.32 4.83 8.75
CA LYS A 116 16.51 4.97 7.30
C LYS A 116 15.23 4.63 6.53
N ASP A 117 14.14 4.36 7.24
CA ASP A 117 12.92 3.75 6.70
C ASP A 117 11.98 4.81 6.08
N ILE A 118 12.56 5.69 5.23
CA ILE A 118 11.84 6.81 4.60
C ILE A 118 10.72 6.32 3.66
N GLU A 119 10.86 5.15 3.09
CA GLU A 119 9.87 4.52 2.22
C GLU A 119 8.50 4.34 2.90
N CYS A 120 8.46 4.22 4.22
CA CYS A 120 7.23 4.15 4.99
C CYS A 120 6.38 5.42 4.85
N LEU A 121 7.04 6.58 4.83
CA LEU A 121 6.36 7.87 4.69
C LEU A 121 5.77 8.07 3.28
N PHE A 122 6.36 7.46 2.26
CA PHE A 122 5.79 7.50 0.91
C PHE A 122 4.48 6.71 0.80
N VAL A 123 4.28 5.68 1.64
CA VAL A 123 2.98 5.01 1.76
C VAL A 123 1.93 5.98 2.32
N GLU A 124 2.26 6.70 3.38
CA GLU A 124 1.36 7.69 3.96
C GLU A 124 1.13 8.87 3.01
N ARG A 125 2.16 9.34 2.31
CA ARG A 125 2.03 10.37 1.26
C ARG A 125 1.08 9.92 0.14
N THR A 126 1.12 8.66 -0.23
CA THR A 126 0.19 8.10 -1.23
C THR A 126 -1.26 8.21 -0.76
N LYS A 127 -1.54 7.93 0.52
CA LYS A 127 -2.86 8.17 1.15
C LYS A 127 -3.30 9.63 1.00
N HIS A 128 -2.40 10.58 1.20
CA HIS A 128 -2.70 12.01 1.12
C HIS A 128 -3.04 12.48 -0.30
N LEU A 129 -2.46 11.85 -1.32
CA LEU A 129 -2.59 12.26 -2.72
C LEU A 129 -3.79 11.64 -3.43
N LEU A 130 -4.17 10.41 -3.05
CA LEU A 130 -5.20 9.66 -3.76
C LEU A 130 -6.61 10.06 -3.35
N LYS A 131 -7.48 10.20 -4.35
CA LYS A 131 -8.93 10.25 -4.21
C LYS A 131 -9.45 8.90 -3.71
N ASP A 132 -10.68 8.92 -3.19
CA ASP A 132 -11.44 7.69 -2.98
C ASP A 132 -11.48 6.87 -4.29
N ASP A 133 -11.39 5.56 -4.18
CA ASP A 133 -11.28 4.61 -5.30
C ASP A 133 -10.04 4.79 -6.19
N GLY A 134 -9.14 5.72 -5.87
CA GLY A 134 -7.86 5.89 -6.56
C GLY A 134 -6.94 4.68 -6.40
N ILE A 135 -6.05 4.50 -7.35
CA ILE A 135 -5.17 3.34 -7.46
C ILE A 135 -3.72 3.74 -7.20
N ALA A 136 -2.98 2.92 -6.49
CA ALA A 136 -1.54 3.06 -6.35
C ALA A 136 -0.78 1.79 -6.75
N ALA A 137 0.42 1.97 -7.31
CA ALA A 137 1.42 0.93 -7.40
C ALA A 137 2.72 1.47 -6.79
N LEU A 138 3.15 0.84 -5.69
CA LEU A 138 4.30 1.25 -4.91
C LEU A 138 5.36 0.16 -4.93
N VAL A 139 6.56 0.48 -5.43
CA VAL A 139 7.70 -0.42 -5.35
C VAL A 139 8.42 -0.15 -4.04
N LEU A 140 8.48 -1.14 -3.16
CA LEU A 140 9.00 -1.02 -1.79
C LEU A 140 9.92 -2.19 -1.47
N PRO A 141 10.86 -2.05 -0.52
CA PRO A 141 11.58 -3.19 0.03
C PRO A 141 10.61 -4.24 0.60
N ASP A 142 10.90 -5.52 0.44
CA ASP A 142 10.05 -6.60 0.95
C ASP A 142 9.93 -6.60 2.48
N THR A 143 10.86 -5.94 3.17
CA THR A 143 10.82 -5.68 4.62
C THR A 143 9.54 -4.95 5.06
N ILE A 144 8.84 -4.24 4.16
CA ILE A 144 7.55 -3.61 4.46
C ILE A 144 6.52 -4.64 4.94
N LEU A 145 6.63 -5.89 4.51
CA LEU A 145 5.69 -6.95 4.84
C LEU A 145 5.95 -7.60 6.21
N ASN A 146 7.18 -7.55 6.73
CA ASN A 146 7.56 -8.35 7.90
C ASN A 146 8.33 -7.62 9.01
N LYS A 147 9.02 -6.52 8.72
CA LYS A 147 9.80 -5.77 9.72
C LYS A 147 8.87 -5.12 10.76
N THR A 148 9.37 -4.98 11.99
CA THR A 148 8.66 -4.34 13.13
C THR A 148 8.87 -2.83 13.19
N GLY A 149 8.37 -2.17 14.23
CA GLY A 149 8.54 -0.73 14.43
C GLY A 149 7.66 0.09 13.48
N ILE A 150 8.24 1.08 12.81
CA ILE A 150 7.51 1.95 11.87
C ILE A 150 6.82 1.15 10.75
N HIS A 151 7.40 0.02 10.31
CA HIS A 151 6.80 -0.83 9.28
C HIS A 151 5.48 -1.46 9.75
N THR A 152 5.35 -1.79 11.05
CA THR A 152 4.05 -2.24 11.59
C THR A 152 3.02 -1.14 11.47
N LYS A 153 3.36 0.09 11.85
CA LYS A 153 2.48 1.25 11.73
C LYS A 153 2.14 1.57 10.28
N THR A 154 3.07 1.37 9.37
CA THR A 154 2.82 1.52 7.93
C THR A 154 1.82 0.48 7.43
N ARG A 155 1.92 -0.78 7.85
CA ARG A 155 0.93 -1.81 7.51
C ARG A 155 -0.46 -1.52 8.10
N GLU A 156 -0.54 -0.94 9.29
CA GLU A 156 -1.82 -0.45 9.85
C GLU A 156 -2.46 0.60 8.92
N ILE A 157 -1.68 1.56 8.41
CA ILE A 157 -2.14 2.55 7.42
C ILE A 157 -2.59 1.86 6.12
N ILE A 158 -1.81 0.91 5.61
CA ILE A 158 -2.18 0.17 4.40
C ILE A 158 -3.52 -0.54 4.61
N LEU A 159 -3.66 -1.32 5.68
CA LEU A 159 -4.87 -2.08 5.97
C LEU A 159 -6.08 -1.19 6.23
N GLN A 160 -5.91 -0.05 6.88
CA GLN A 160 -6.99 0.86 7.20
C GLN A 160 -7.50 1.63 5.98
N TYR A 161 -6.60 2.11 5.13
CA TYR A 161 -6.95 3.06 4.07
C TYR A 161 -6.94 2.49 2.65
N PHE A 162 -6.50 1.26 2.47
CA PHE A 162 -6.41 0.65 1.16
C PHE A 162 -6.94 -0.79 1.14
N ASP A 163 -7.55 -1.17 0.03
CA ASP A 163 -7.70 -2.56 -0.36
C ASP A 163 -6.41 -2.99 -1.05
N ILE A 164 -5.81 -4.09 -0.59
CA ILE A 164 -4.65 -4.68 -1.25
C ILE A 164 -5.18 -5.53 -2.40
N ILE A 165 -4.87 -5.14 -3.62
CA ILE A 165 -5.33 -5.83 -4.83
C ILE A 165 -4.36 -6.93 -5.22
N ALA A 166 -3.07 -6.62 -5.22
CA ALA A 166 -2.03 -7.57 -5.55
C ALA A 166 -0.70 -7.21 -4.87
N ILE A 167 0.13 -8.23 -4.70
CA ILE A 167 1.51 -8.11 -4.25
C ILE A 167 2.38 -8.84 -5.27
N ALA A 168 3.21 -8.10 -6.02
CA ALA A 168 4.19 -8.68 -6.93
C ALA A 168 5.57 -8.67 -6.28
N LYS A 169 6.08 -9.85 -5.94
CA LYS A 169 7.41 -10.02 -5.37
C LYS A 169 8.44 -10.12 -6.49
N LEU A 170 9.43 -9.23 -6.41
CA LEU A 170 10.61 -9.21 -7.29
C LEU A 170 11.83 -9.68 -6.50
N GLY A 171 12.77 -10.34 -7.18
CA GLY A 171 13.95 -10.90 -6.56
C GLY A 171 15.02 -9.88 -6.19
N ALA A 172 16.07 -10.34 -5.52
CA ALA A 172 17.14 -9.49 -4.99
C ALA A 172 17.99 -8.78 -6.06
N ASN A 173 17.94 -9.19 -7.31
CA ASN A 173 18.79 -8.64 -8.38
C ASN A 173 17.99 -7.87 -9.44
N THR A 174 16.71 -7.58 -9.21
CA THR A 174 15.88 -6.80 -10.14
C THR A 174 16.46 -5.40 -10.34
N PHE A 175 16.90 -4.78 -9.26
CA PHE A 175 17.63 -3.50 -9.30
C PHE A 175 19.12 -3.79 -9.15
N MET A 176 19.83 -3.86 -10.28
CA MET A 176 21.24 -4.30 -10.39
C MET A 176 22.22 -3.65 -9.40
N ALA A 177 21.90 -2.47 -8.87
CA ALA A 177 22.76 -1.75 -7.93
C ALA A 177 22.58 -2.18 -6.46
N THR A 178 21.57 -2.99 -6.13
CA THR A 178 21.27 -3.40 -4.76
C THR A 178 20.83 -4.85 -4.68
N ASN A 179 21.23 -5.54 -3.60
CA ASN A 179 20.74 -6.89 -3.28
C ASN A 179 19.40 -6.87 -2.53
N THR A 180 18.66 -5.76 -2.60
CA THR A 180 17.39 -5.62 -1.89
C THR A 180 16.27 -6.27 -2.68
N SER A 181 15.63 -7.28 -2.12
CA SER A 181 14.38 -7.80 -2.65
C SER A 181 13.29 -6.77 -2.50
N THR A 182 12.45 -6.63 -3.51
CA THR A 182 11.38 -5.64 -3.53
C THR A 182 10.02 -6.28 -3.79
N VAL A 183 8.97 -5.57 -3.39
CA VAL A 183 7.59 -5.89 -3.72
C VAL A 183 6.95 -4.68 -4.38
N THR A 184 6.10 -4.93 -5.37
CA THR A 184 5.18 -3.92 -5.86
C THR A 184 3.82 -4.17 -5.22
N LEU A 185 3.37 -3.22 -4.40
CA LEU A 185 2.04 -3.24 -3.80
C LEU A 185 1.06 -2.54 -4.74
N PHE A 186 0.03 -3.25 -5.15
CA PHE A 186 -1.09 -2.69 -5.91
C PHE A 186 -2.24 -2.46 -4.94
N LEU A 187 -2.59 -1.19 -4.76
CA LEU A 187 -3.50 -0.71 -3.72
C LEU A 187 -4.65 0.06 -4.35
N LYS A 188 -5.85 -0.07 -3.77
CA LYS A 188 -7.00 0.75 -4.09
C LYS A 188 -7.41 1.54 -2.85
N ARG A 189 -7.55 2.86 -2.96
CA ARG A 189 -7.91 3.74 -1.85
C ARG A 189 -9.36 3.50 -1.42
N ARG A 190 -9.56 3.20 -0.14
CA ARG A 190 -10.91 3.08 0.46
C ARG A 190 -11.53 4.44 0.67
N ASN A 191 -12.85 4.47 0.66
CA ASN A 191 -13.60 5.66 1.06
C ASN A 191 -13.45 5.88 2.58
N ASN A 192 -13.09 7.10 2.99
CA ASN A 192 -12.98 7.45 4.39
C ASN A 192 -14.31 7.28 5.15
N GLN A 193 -15.46 7.49 4.50
CA GLN A 193 -16.76 7.29 5.12
C GLN A 193 -17.00 5.84 5.55
N GLU A 194 -16.44 4.85 4.86
CA GLU A 194 -16.55 3.45 5.28
C GLU A 194 -15.77 3.20 6.56
N ILE A 195 -14.59 3.78 6.67
CA ILE A 195 -13.78 3.69 7.90
C ILE A 195 -14.48 4.37 9.06
N GLU A 196 -15.05 5.57 8.85
CA GLU A 196 -15.80 6.28 9.88
C GLU A 196 -17.04 5.48 10.34
N LYS A 197 -17.75 4.82 9.43
CA LYS A 197 -18.87 3.94 9.80
C LYS A 197 -18.41 2.79 10.71
N ILE A 198 -17.27 2.19 10.44
CA ILE A 198 -16.74 1.09 11.27
C ILE A 198 -16.32 1.64 12.63
N LYS A 199 -15.64 2.77 12.71
CA LYS A 199 -15.26 3.41 13.96
C LYS A 199 -16.50 3.74 14.82
N ASN A 200 -17.49 4.37 14.24
CA ASN A 200 -18.74 4.70 14.91
C ASN A 200 -19.49 3.43 15.41
N TYR A 201 -19.45 2.36 14.62
CA TYR A 201 -20.02 1.08 15.04
C TYR A 201 -19.27 0.51 16.25
N ILE A 202 -17.95 0.55 16.26
CA ILE A 202 -17.13 0.09 17.39
C ILE A 202 -17.42 0.94 18.63
N ASP A 203 -17.43 2.26 18.50
CA ASP A 203 -17.73 3.15 19.64
C ASP A 203 -19.13 2.89 20.21
N LYS A 204 -20.13 2.65 19.34
CA LYS A 204 -21.48 2.27 19.77
C LYS A 204 -21.47 0.92 20.48
N PHE A 205 -20.74 -0.07 19.98
CA PHE A 205 -20.60 -1.36 20.66
C PHE A 205 -19.98 -1.18 22.06
N PHE A 206 -18.95 -0.38 22.23
CA PHE A 206 -18.35 -0.13 23.55
C PHE A 206 -19.26 0.63 24.51
N ALA A 207 -20.26 1.34 24.01
CA ALA A 207 -21.26 2.02 24.83
C ALA A 207 -22.44 1.11 25.23
N GLU A 208 -22.90 0.23 24.34
CA GLU A 208 -24.12 -0.54 24.48
C GLU A 208 -23.88 -2.06 24.66
N PHE A 209 -22.71 -2.57 24.27
CA PHE A 209 -22.33 -3.98 24.19
C PHE A 209 -23.30 -4.84 23.37
N ILE A 210 -23.88 -4.24 22.31
CA ILE A 210 -24.78 -4.92 21.37
C ILE A 210 -24.05 -5.13 20.05
N ASP A 211 -23.90 -6.42 19.65
CA ASP A 211 -23.22 -6.81 18.42
C ASP A 211 -24.21 -6.87 17.25
N ASN A 212 -24.30 -5.76 16.52
CA ASN A 212 -25.17 -5.60 15.36
C ASN A 212 -24.43 -5.99 14.06
N THR A 213 -25.17 -6.07 12.96
CA THR A 213 -24.61 -6.27 11.62
C THR A 213 -24.00 -4.96 11.07
N ILE A 214 -22.82 -5.03 10.49
CA ILE A 214 -22.18 -3.93 9.75
C ILE A 214 -21.56 -4.44 8.44
N ASN A 215 -21.74 -3.70 7.35
CA ASN A 215 -21.15 -4.01 6.03
C ASN A 215 -21.39 -5.48 5.60
N GLN A 216 -22.60 -6.00 5.84
CA GLN A 216 -23.00 -7.41 5.58
C GLN A 216 -22.28 -8.45 6.46
N ILE A 217 -21.52 -8.04 7.46
CA ILE A 217 -20.93 -8.93 8.44
C ILE A 217 -21.91 -9.04 9.60
N GLU A 218 -22.45 -10.22 9.81
CA GLU A 218 -23.29 -10.54 10.97
C GLU A 218 -22.40 -10.75 12.20
N LYS A 219 -22.76 -10.12 13.32
CA LYS A 219 -22.07 -10.27 14.61
C LYS A 219 -20.53 -10.18 14.51
N PRO A 220 -19.98 -9.08 13.98
CA PRO A 220 -18.53 -8.97 13.73
C PRO A 220 -17.69 -9.05 15.02
N ILE A 221 -18.25 -8.60 16.16
CA ILE A 221 -17.53 -8.68 17.44
C ILE A 221 -17.49 -10.12 17.95
N SER A 222 -18.60 -10.85 17.84
CA SER A 222 -18.64 -12.28 18.17
C SER A 222 -17.68 -13.08 17.28
N ASN A 223 -17.62 -12.73 15.98
CA ASN A 223 -16.66 -13.32 15.07
C ASN A 223 -15.21 -13.03 15.48
N TYR A 224 -14.92 -11.78 15.89
CA TYR A 224 -13.61 -11.41 16.42
C TYR A 224 -13.26 -12.22 17.66
N VAL A 225 -14.17 -12.33 18.62
CA VAL A 225 -13.94 -13.10 19.85
C VAL A 225 -13.66 -14.57 19.52
N ASN A 226 -14.46 -15.18 18.66
CA ASN A 226 -14.27 -16.57 18.24
C ASN A 226 -12.94 -16.82 17.54
N TYR A 227 -12.44 -15.84 16.75
CA TYR A 227 -11.21 -15.99 15.99
C TYR A 227 -9.94 -15.62 16.75
N VAL A 228 -10.03 -14.61 17.64
CA VAL A 228 -8.85 -14.04 18.30
C VAL A 228 -8.73 -14.50 19.74
N TRP A 229 -9.88 -14.59 20.45
CA TRP A 229 -9.92 -15.00 21.84
C TRP A 229 -10.31 -16.50 22.00
N GLU A 230 -10.52 -17.20 20.90
CA GLU A 230 -10.82 -18.65 20.78
C GLU A 230 -11.73 -19.22 21.89
N SER A 231 -11.15 -19.62 23.03
CA SER A 231 -11.86 -20.29 24.12
C SER A 231 -12.62 -19.34 25.06
N VAL A 232 -12.62 -18.05 24.80
CA VAL A 232 -13.33 -17.02 25.59
C VAL A 232 -14.73 -16.83 25.04
N SER A 233 -15.75 -16.83 25.90
CA SER A 233 -17.11 -16.52 25.47
C SER A 233 -17.30 -15.03 25.18
N PHE A 234 -18.35 -14.70 24.39
CA PHE A 234 -18.67 -13.29 24.13
C PHE A 234 -18.99 -12.53 25.42
N GLU A 235 -19.68 -13.17 26.37
CA GLU A 235 -20.04 -12.60 27.68
C GLU A 235 -18.78 -12.32 28.50
N ASP A 236 -17.80 -13.23 28.54
CA ASP A 236 -16.53 -13.05 29.24
C ASP A 236 -15.69 -11.95 28.59
N TYR A 237 -15.72 -11.84 27.26
CA TYR A 237 -15.09 -10.72 26.55
C TYR A 237 -15.73 -9.37 26.90
N VAL A 238 -17.06 -9.31 26.96
CA VAL A 238 -17.77 -8.10 27.41
C VAL A 238 -17.43 -7.77 28.87
N ALA A 239 -17.29 -8.77 29.75
CA ALA A 239 -16.83 -8.56 31.13
C ALA A 239 -15.40 -7.96 31.19
N LEU A 240 -14.48 -8.42 30.33
CA LEU A 240 -13.17 -7.79 30.16
C LEU A 240 -13.27 -6.30 29.85
N LEU A 241 -14.15 -5.93 28.90
CA LEU A 241 -14.33 -4.52 28.48
C LEU A 241 -14.99 -3.68 29.57
N LYS A 242 -15.75 -4.29 30.46
CA LYS A 242 -16.30 -3.67 31.69
C LYS A 242 -15.31 -3.59 32.85
N LYS A 243 -14.04 -3.97 32.62
CA LYS A 243 -12.96 -4.01 33.62
C LYS A 243 -13.17 -5.08 34.72
N GLU A 244 -13.96 -6.10 34.44
CA GLU A 244 -14.28 -7.23 35.34
C GLU A 244 -13.98 -8.58 34.64
N PRO A 245 -12.71 -8.85 34.29
CA PRO A 245 -12.36 -10.02 33.47
C PRO A 245 -12.66 -11.34 34.19
N ALA A 246 -13.32 -12.24 33.48
CA ALA A 246 -13.54 -13.61 33.93
C ALA A 246 -12.24 -14.42 33.95
N LYS A 247 -12.26 -15.58 34.63
CA LYS A 247 -11.09 -16.46 34.72
C LYS A 247 -10.60 -16.94 33.35
N SER A 248 -11.51 -17.25 32.45
CA SER A 248 -11.22 -17.62 31.05
C SER A 248 -10.35 -16.57 30.33
N VAL A 249 -10.63 -15.29 30.58
CA VAL A 249 -9.86 -14.16 30.03
C VAL A 249 -8.51 -14.00 30.72
N THR A 250 -8.47 -14.04 32.06
CA THR A 250 -7.21 -13.79 32.80
C THR A 250 -6.18 -14.90 32.59
N GLU A 251 -6.60 -16.09 32.28
CA GLU A 251 -5.74 -17.23 31.94
C GLU A 251 -5.34 -17.26 30.45
N HIS A 252 -5.96 -16.44 29.61
CA HIS A 252 -5.70 -16.41 28.17
C HIS A 252 -4.36 -15.73 27.85
N GLU A 253 -3.67 -16.22 26.80
CA GLU A 253 -2.35 -15.69 26.39
C GLU A 253 -2.37 -14.20 26.06
N ILE A 254 -3.41 -13.71 25.36
CA ILE A 254 -3.57 -12.31 24.98
C ILE A 254 -3.60 -11.42 26.23
N TYR A 255 -4.32 -11.81 27.27
CA TYR A 255 -4.40 -11.03 28.52
C TYR A 255 -3.04 -11.00 29.24
N LYS A 256 -2.35 -12.13 29.29
CA LYS A 256 -0.99 -12.20 29.82
C LYS A 256 -0.01 -11.32 29.04
N GLU A 257 -0.18 -11.26 27.72
CA GLU A 257 0.61 -10.35 26.88
C GLU A 257 0.32 -8.87 27.17
N TYR A 258 -0.93 -8.49 27.46
CA TYR A 258 -1.26 -7.13 27.88
C TYR A 258 -0.51 -6.74 29.13
N HIS A 259 -0.53 -7.57 30.17
CA HIS A 259 0.24 -7.32 31.39
C HIS A 259 1.75 -7.21 31.13
N LYS A 260 2.27 -7.94 30.17
CA LYS A 260 3.70 -7.90 29.83
C LYS A 260 4.09 -6.66 29.01
N LYS A 261 3.21 -6.22 28.09
CA LYS A 261 3.52 -5.15 27.11
C LYS A 261 3.05 -3.78 27.57
N ILE A 262 1.93 -3.68 28.27
CA ILE A 262 1.36 -2.42 28.73
C ILE A 262 2.07 -2.00 30.04
N LYS A 263 2.90 -0.97 29.92
CA LYS A 263 3.56 -0.35 31.09
C LYS A 263 2.68 0.81 31.57
N ALA A 264 1.78 0.55 32.48
CA ALA A 264 0.94 1.56 33.11
C ALA A 264 1.38 1.80 34.56
N LYS A 265 1.28 3.04 35.03
CA LYS A 265 1.59 3.42 36.42
C LYS A 265 0.38 3.31 37.35
N LYS A 266 -0.82 3.33 36.78
CA LYS A 266 -2.10 3.25 37.46
C LYS A 266 -2.98 2.20 36.80
N GLU A 267 -3.87 1.60 37.57
CA GLU A 267 -4.80 0.58 37.09
C GLU A 267 -5.76 1.13 36.02
N ASP A 268 -6.28 2.35 36.21
CA ASP A 268 -7.14 2.98 35.20
C ASP A 268 -6.41 3.17 33.86
N GLU A 269 -5.16 3.58 33.88
CA GLU A 269 -4.33 3.72 32.68
C GLU A 269 -4.13 2.36 31.97
N PHE A 270 -4.00 1.28 32.72
CA PHE A 270 -3.88 -0.05 32.17
C PHE A 270 -5.16 -0.46 31.42
N TRP A 271 -6.32 -0.26 32.05
CA TRP A 271 -7.59 -0.57 31.47
C TRP A 271 -7.90 0.28 30.23
N ASP A 272 -7.61 1.57 30.28
CA ASP A 272 -7.84 2.46 29.13
C ASP A 272 -7.00 2.02 27.92
N ARG A 273 -5.76 1.59 28.14
CA ARG A 273 -4.90 1.07 27.08
C ARG A 273 -5.36 -0.28 26.53
N ILE A 274 -5.93 -1.16 27.35
CA ILE A 274 -6.58 -2.40 26.88
C ILE A 274 -7.75 -2.05 25.97
N ILE A 275 -8.65 -1.18 26.41
CA ILE A 275 -9.82 -0.77 25.65
C ILE A 275 -9.41 -0.15 24.32
N GLU A 276 -8.43 0.75 24.32
CA GLU A 276 -7.89 1.35 23.10
C GLU A 276 -7.31 0.30 22.15
N THR A 277 -6.53 -0.64 22.69
CA THR A 277 -5.95 -1.75 21.90
C THR A 277 -7.03 -2.66 21.31
N GLU A 278 -8.07 -2.98 22.08
CA GLU A 278 -9.17 -3.81 21.59
C GLU A 278 -10.00 -3.09 20.52
N LYS A 279 -10.26 -1.78 20.68
CA LYS A 279 -10.89 -0.98 19.62
C LYS A 279 -10.09 -1.01 18.32
N ASP A 280 -8.78 -0.86 18.42
CA ASP A 280 -7.88 -0.87 17.26
C ASP A 280 -7.83 -2.25 16.59
N LYS A 281 -7.75 -3.32 17.36
CA LYS A 281 -7.83 -4.70 16.84
C LYS A 281 -9.17 -4.98 16.16
N LEU A 282 -10.28 -4.57 16.76
CA LEU A 282 -11.62 -4.71 16.18
C LEU A 282 -11.75 -3.96 14.85
N LEU A 283 -11.22 -2.74 14.78
CA LEU A 283 -11.19 -1.96 13.54
C LEU A 283 -10.50 -2.75 12.43
N HIS A 284 -9.30 -3.23 12.69
CA HIS A 284 -8.52 -3.98 11.69
C HIS A 284 -9.17 -5.34 11.35
N PHE A 285 -9.76 -6.02 12.33
CA PHE A 285 -10.47 -7.28 12.10
C PHE A 285 -11.68 -7.09 11.16
N ILE A 286 -12.54 -6.10 11.45
CA ILE A 286 -13.73 -5.82 10.64
C ILE A 286 -13.33 -5.40 9.22
N ILE A 287 -12.28 -4.60 9.08
CA ILE A 287 -11.75 -4.20 7.77
C ILE A 287 -11.23 -5.42 7.00
N ALA A 288 -10.46 -6.28 7.67
CA ALA A 288 -9.85 -7.45 7.04
C ALA A 288 -10.87 -8.56 6.72
N PHE A 289 -11.97 -8.63 7.46
CA PHE A 289 -12.99 -9.66 7.30
C PHE A 289 -13.61 -9.69 5.89
N ASN A 290 -13.79 -8.51 5.30
CA ASN A 290 -14.33 -8.35 3.95
C ASN A 290 -13.26 -8.17 2.86
N GLN A 291 -11.97 -8.31 3.22
CA GLN A 291 -10.90 -8.21 2.24
C GLN A 291 -11.06 -9.33 1.20
N LYS A 292 -11.09 -8.94 -0.08
CA LYS A 292 -11.07 -9.88 -1.19
C LYS A 292 -9.73 -10.60 -1.26
N ASN A 293 -9.71 -11.72 -1.95
CA ASN A 293 -8.45 -12.43 -2.20
C ASN A 293 -7.46 -11.54 -2.94
N ILE A 294 -6.22 -11.58 -2.50
CA ILE A 294 -5.11 -10.81 -3.02
C ILE A 294 -4.39 -11.66 -4.06
N VAL A 295 -4.10 -11.08 -5.22
CA VAL A 295 -3.26 -11.73 -6.22
C VAL A 295 -1.80 -11.64 -5.78
N LEU A 296 -1.19 -12.78 -5.51
CA LEU A 296 0.22 -12.87 -5.23
C LEU A 296 0.97 -13.27 -6.50
N VAL A 297 1.91 -12.44 -6.93
CA VAL A 297 2.79 -12.71 -8.07
C VAL A 297 4.21 -12.87 -7.55
N ASN A 298 4.86 -13.98 -7.87
CA ASN A 298 6.26 -14.25 -7.56
C ASN A 298 7.05 -14.40 -8.85
N SER A 299 7.96 -13.47 -9.10
CA SER A 299 8.78 -13.50 -10.31
C SER A 299 9.82 -14.64 -10.33
N GLY A 300 10.06 -15.28 -9.18
CA GLY A 300 11.13 -16.26 -9.03
C GLY A 300 12.46 -15.61 -8.63
N GLU A 301 13.54 -16.34 -8.82
CA GLU A 301 14.90 -15.90 -8.46
C GLU A 301 15.85 -15.96 -9.66
N LYS A 302 16.86 -15.09 -9.64
CA LYS A 302 17.95 -15.07 -10.62
C LYS A 302 17.45 -15.11 -12.08
N ASP A 303 17.81 -16.15 -12.81
CA ASP A 303 17.50 -16.29 -14.24
C ASP A 303 16.02 -16.56 -14.50
N ALA A 304 15.31 -17.21 -13.55
CA ALA A 304 13.86 -17.41 -13.64
C ALA A 304 13.11 -16.09 -13.57
N GLU A 305 13.49 -15.21 -12.64
CA GLU A 305 12.96 -13.86 -12.53
C GLU A 305 13.18 -13.05 -13.80
N LYS A 306 14.43 -13.03 -14.30
CA LYS A 306 14.76 -12.27 -15.51
C LYS A 306 13.91 -12.70 -16.70
N ARG A 307 13.70 -14.00 -16.88
CA ARG A 307 12.81 -14.53 -17.93
C ARG A 307 11.36 -14.17 -17.71
N PHE A 308 10.91 -14.18 -16.45
CA PHE A 308 9.54 -13.82 -16.09
C PHE A 308 9.22 -12.38 -16.46
N ILE A 309 10.13 -11.44 -16.14
CA ILE A 309 9.95 -10.00 -16.43
C ILE A 309 10.31 -9.63 -17.88
N GLY A 310 10.81 -10.58 -18.70
CA GLY A 310 11.03 -10.39 -20.13
C GLY A 310 12.48 -10.17 -20.54
N TYR A 311 13.44 -10.46 -19.67
CA TYR A 311 14.84 -10.52 -20.09
C TYR A 311 15.08 -11.76 -20.95
N TYR A 312 15.84 -11.57 -22.00
CA TYR A 312 16.20 -12.63 -22.91
C TYR A 312 17.72 -12.82 -22.96
N PHE A 313 18.15 -14.05 -22.75
CA PHE A 313 19.57 -14.39 -22.72
C PHE A 313 20.09 -14.71 -24.13
N SER A 314 21.23 -14.15 -24.48
CA SER A 314 21.92 -14.51 -25.70
C SER A 314 22.73 -15.78 -25.49
N ASP A 315 22.49 -16.78 -26.31
CA ASP A 315 23.26 -18.05 -26.29
C ASP A 315 24.77 -17.86 -26.55
N ARG A 316 25.13 -16.71 -27.12
CA ARG A 316 26.53 -16.42 -27.49
C ARG A 316 27.30 -15.57 -26.47
N ARG A 317 26.61 -14.75 -25.65
CA ARG A 317 27.25 -13.74 -24.79
C ARG A 317 26.91 -13.89 -23.33
N GLY A 318 26.23 -14.96 -22.92
CA GLY A 318 25.60 -14.99 -21.63
C GLY A 318 24.43 -13.98 -21.58
N SER A 319 23.76 -13.92 -20.48
CA SER A 319 22.57 -13.07 -20.37
C SER A 319 22.91 -11.61 -20.35
N GLU A 320 22.24 -10.77 -21.14
CA GLU A 320 22.24 -9.35 -20.84
C GLU A 320 21.13 -8.57 -21.52
N GLY A 321 20.30 -7.93 -20.69
CA GLY A 321 19.37 -6.91 -21.08
C GLY A 321 18.00 -7.39 -21.58
N MET A 322 17.04 -6.50 -21.53
CA MET A 322 15.75 -6.67 -22.19
C MET A 322 15.89 -6.34 -23.68
N HIS A 323 15.45 -7.26 -24.52
CA HIS A 323 15.40 -7.01 -25.97
C HIS A 323 13.97 -6.69 -26.37
N SER A 324 13.78 -5.60 -27.10
CA SER A 324 12.49 -5.21 -27.64
C SER A 324 11.94 -6.19 -28.68
N ILE A 325 12.86 -6.90 -29.37
CA ILE A 325 12.52 -7.92 -30.38
C ILE A 325 13.50 -9.06 -30.27
N GLN A 326 12.99 -10.31 -30.27
CA GLN A 326 13.82 -11.49 -30.39
C GLN A 326 13.15 -12.58 -31.21
N GLY A 327 13.89 -13.13 -32.15
CA GLY A 327 13.36 -14.14 -33.05
C GLY A 327 12.10 -13.67 -33.79
N GLY A 328 11.98 -12.37 -34.09
CA GLY A 328 10.81 -11.76 -34.67
C GLY A 328 9.62 -11.55 -33.74
N LYS A 329 9.79 -11.82 -32.43
CA LYS A 329 8.74 -11.60 -31.41
C LYS A 329 9.04 -10.34 -30.59
N THR A 330 8.00 -9.56 -30.32
CA THR A 330 8.10 -8.42 -29.41
C THR A 330 8.28 -8.89 -27.97
N ILE A 331 8.80 -8.03 -27.12
CA ILE A 331 9.02 -8.32 -25.69
C ILE A 331 7.71 -8.69 -25.00
N ASP A 332 6.60 -8.05 -25.38
CA ASP A 332 5.26 -8.30 -24.84
C ASP A 332 4.81 -9.76 -25.00
N LYS A 333 5.30 -10.42 -26.06
CA LYS A 333 5.04 -11.85 -26.31
C LYS A 333 6.03 -12.77 -25.61
N CYS A 334 7.17 -12.24 -25.19
CA CYS A 334 8.23 -13.01 -24.55
C CYS A 334 8.13 -13.03 -23.02
N THR A 335 7.54 -12.00 -22.42
CA THR A 335 7.34 -11.94 -20.95
C THR A 335 6.13 -12.73 -20.50
N ARG A 336 6.21 -13.27 -19.28
CA ARG A 336 5.06 -13.81 -18.53
C ARG A 336 4.41 -12.77 -17.64
N LEU A 337 5.02 -11.58 -17.51
CA LEU A 337 4.57 -10.55 -16.60
C LEU A 337 3.35 -9.81 -17.14
N TYR A 338 3.40 -9.30 -18.36
CA TYR A 338 2.29 -8.50 -18.90
C TYR A 338 2.09 -8.66 -20.41
N ASN A 339 0.87 -8.34 -20.85
CA ASN A 339 0.52 -8.15 -22.26
C ASN A 339 0.02 -6.72 -22.46
N LYS A 340 0.56 -6.02 -23.44
CA LYS A 340 0.20 -4.64 -23.76
C LYS A 340 -1.17 -4.53 -24.48
N GLU A 341 -1.53 -5.55 -25.22
CA GLU A 341 -2.67 -5.50 -26.14
C GLU A 341 -3.97 -6.03 -25.51
N ASP A 342 -3.88 -6.96 -24.57
CA ASP A 342 -5.05 -7.64 -23.98
C ASP A 342 -4.91 -7.84 -22.47
N ASN A 343 -5.76 -7.15 -21.70
CA ASN A 343 -5.85 -7.30 -20.24
C ASN A 343 -6.49 -8.62 -19.78
N TYR A 344 -6.98 -9.43 -20.71
CA TYR A 344 -7.59 -10.75 -20.45
C TYR A 344 -6.77 -11.90 -21.04
N ASP A 345 -5.54 -11.65 -21.43
CA ASP A 345 -4.59 -12.71 -21.75
C ASP A 345 -4.06 -13.34 -20.45
N PHE A 346 -4.76 -14.34 -19.96
CA PHE A 346 -4.41 -15.03 -18.69
C PHE A 346 -3.14 -15.89 -18.79
N THR A 347 -2.43 -15.89 -19.90
CA THR A 347 -1.03 -16.36 -19.95
C THR A 347 -0.06 -15.34 -19.35
N LYS A 348 -0.56 -14.17 -18.91
CA LYS A 348 0.19 -13.05 -18.31
C LYS A 348 -0.30 -12.74 -16.90
N ALA A 349 0.65 -12.57 -15.98
CA ALA A 349 0.35 -12.26 -14.59
C ALA A 349 -0.44 -10.94 -14.41
N SER A 350 -0.17 -9.94 -15.25
CA SER A 350 -0.88 -8.65 -15.23
C SER A 350 -2.39 -8.76 -15.42
N SER A 351 -2.86 -9.78 -16.17
CA SER A 351 -4.29 -9.97 -16.41
C SER A 351 -5.03 -10.39 -15.14
N TYR A 352 -4.42 -11.15 -14.25
CA TYR A 352 -4.98 -11.49 -12.93
C TYR A 352 -5.07 -10.25 -12.03
N ILE A 353 -4.03 -9.41 -12.01
CA ILE A 353 -4.03 -8.15 -11.27
C ILE A 353 -5.14 -7.23 -11.79
N TYR A 354 -5.23 -7.04 -13.11
CA TYR A 354 -6.28 -6.23 -13.73
C TYR A 354 -7.68 -6.76 -13.41
N ASN A 355 -7.89 -8.06 -13.54
CA ASN A 355 -9.16 -8.71 -13.23
C ASN A 355 -9.59 -8.46 -11.78
N SER A 356 -8.66 -8.50 -10.84
CA SER A 356 -8.91 -8.18 -9.44
C SER A 356 -9.26 -6.71 -9.23
N PHE A 357 -8.60 -5.76 -9.91
CA PHE A 357 -8.95 -4.34 -9.86
C PHE A 357 -10.38 -4.05 -10.32
N VAL A 358 -10.84 -4.71 -11.40
CA VAL A 358 -12.19 -4.50 -11.93
C VAL A 358 -13.26 -5.27 -11.14
N GLY A 359 -12.86 -5.97 -10.07
CA GLY A 359 -13.76 -6.66 -9.15
C GLY A 359 -14.42 -7.89 -9.71
N LYS A 360 -13.83 -8.53 -10.72
CA LYS A 360 -14.33 -9.80 -11.27
C LYS A 360 -13.99 -10.96 -10.30
N GLN A 361 -14.69 -12.07 -10.47
CA GLN A 361 -14.42 -13.29 -9.72
C GLN A 361 -13.02 -13.84 -10.05
N GLU A 362 -12.48 -14.63 -9.14
CA GLU A 362 -11.23 -15.34 -9.36
C GLU A 362 -11.32 -16.21 -10.61
N VAL A 363 -10.26 -16.15 -11.40
CA VAL A 363 -10.11 -16.93 -12.62
C VAL A 363 -9.15 -18.06 -12.32
N GLU A 364 -9.39 -19.25 -12.86
CA GLU A 364 -8.47 -20.37 -12.76
C GLU A 364 -7.11 -19.98 -13.33
N ILE A 365 -6.04 -20.30 -12.60
CA ILE A 365 -4.68 -19.92 -12.98
C ILE A 365 -4.19 -20.89 -14.06
N GLU A 366 -3.74 -20.32 -15.18
CA GLU A 366 -3.10 -21.05 -16.26
C GLU A 366 -1.90 -21.88 -15.79
N ASP A 367 -1.76 -23.10 -16.27
CA ASP A 367 -0.71 -24.05 -15.85
C ASP A 367 0.68 -23.46 -15.95
N SER A 368 0.94 -22.66 -16.98
CA SER A 368 2.22 -21.99 -17.20
C SER A 368 2.58 -20.97 -16.12
N LEU A 369 1.60 -20.50 -15.35
CA LEU A 369 1.77 -19.47 -14.30
C LEU A 369 1.51 -19.99 -12.87
N LYS A 370 1.09 -21.24 -12.67
CA LYS A 370 0.80 -21.80 -11.33
C LYS A 370 1.96 -21.68 -10.34
N SER A 371 3.21 -21.67 -10.82
CA SER A 371 4.40 -21.45 -9.98
C SER A 371 4.64 -19.98 -9.63
N ASN A 372 4.02 -19.05 -10.35
CA ASN A 372 4.28 -17.63 -10.24
C ASN A 372 3.09 -16.82 -9.72
N VAL A 373 1.86 -17.30 -9.91
CA VAL A 373 0.64 -16.60 -9.52
C VAL A 373 -0.17 -17.47 -8.57
N SER A 374 -0.71 -16.85 -7.51
CA SER A 374 -1.63 -17.48 -6.59
C SER A 374 -2.60 -16.46 -6.01
N TYR A 375 -3.72 -16.93 -5.45
CA TYR A 375 -4.61 -16.11 -4.65
C TYR A 375 -4.37 -16.41 -3.18
N VAL A 376 -4.32 -15.36 -2.35
CA VAL A 376 -4.20 -15.45 -0.89
C VAL A 376 -5.26 -14.57 -0.23
N ARG A 377 -5.74 -15.02 0.93
CA ARG A 377 -6.73 -14.31 1.74
C ARG A 377 -6.11 -13.81 3.03
#